data_f6e6e3549822263d408bfce1fbd4cdfe
#
_entry.id   f6e6e3549822263d408bfce1fbd4cdfe
#
_cell.length_a   1.000
_cell.length_b   1.000
_cell.length_c   1.000
_cell.angle_alpha   90.00
_cell.angle_beta   90.00
_cell.angle_gamma   90.00
#
_symmetry.space_group_name_H-M   'P 1'
#
loop_
_entity.id
_entity.type
_entity.pdbx_description
1 polymer ?
#
loop_
_entity_poly.entity_id
_entity_poly.type
_entity_poly.pdbx_seq_one_letter_code
_entity_poly.pdbx_strand_id
1 'polypeptide(L)'
;MNKDLVIYFSVYGTAKMTAEEIAKQTGADLMEIIPEVPYDSSRDHYNALARLAKKEHDEGRRPAIKNELPIKDYDRIFIGYPMWWYTFPMIIYTLFDQYDFSGKTIIPFNTHMGSEDGGTYDTIRELEPGATVFPGLPIEMQSAERGPEKAVHEWLGKLGI
;
A
#
# COMPACT_ATOMS: atom_id res chain seq x y z
N MET A 1 6.16 23.44 -3.57
CA MET A 1 5.40 22.36 -4.24
C MET A 1 5.74 21.03 -3.58
N ASN A 2 4.74 20.25 -3.20
CA ASN A 2 4.98 18.92 -2.59
C ASN A 2 5.37 17.92 -3.68
N LYS A 3 6.43 17.17 -3.41
CA LYS A 3 6.93 16.13 -4.33
C LYS A 3 6.63 14.72 -3.84
N ASP A 4 6.01 14.59 -2.68
CA ASP A 4 5.70 13.32 -2.04
C ASP A 4 4.20 13.07 -2.04
N LEU A 5 3.83 11.85 -2.40
CA LEU A 5 2.45 11.38 -2.38
C LEU A 5 2.38 10.07 -1.60
N VAL A 6 1.39 9.95 -0.74
CA VAL A 6 1.05 8.68 -0.09
C VAL A 6 -0.23 8.17 -0.73
N ILE A 7 -0.17 6.98 -1.33
CA ILE A 7 -1.36 6.28 -1.81
C ILE A 7 -1.51 4.97 -1.04
N TYR A 8 -2.74 4.57 -0.82
CA TYR A 8 -3.01 3.36 -0.05
C TYR A 8 -4.30 2.68 -0.48
N PHE A 9 -4.33 1.37 -0.31
CA PHE A 9 -5.54 0.56 -0.37
C PHE A 9 -5.80 -0.02 1.01
N SER A 10 -7.03 0.12 1.53
CA SER A 10 -7.39 -0.36 2.86
C SER A 10 -8.85 -0.79 2.86
N VAL A 11 -9.16 -1.90 3.52
CA VAL A 11 -10.55 -2.35 3.72
C VAL A 11 -10.98 -2.11 5.16
N TYR A 12 -10.15 -2.50 6.14
CA TYR A 12 -10.50 -2.39 7.56
C TYR A 12 -9.92 -1.15 8.24
N GLY A 13 -9.18 -0.32 7.53
CA GLY A 13 -8.69 0.96 8.03
C GLY A 13 -7.28 0.97 8.62
N THR A 14 -6.61 -0.17 8.78
CA THR A 14 -5.26 -0.19 9.39
C THR A 14 -4.19 0.37 8.45
N ALA A 15 -4.24 0.02 7.18
CA ALA A 15 -3.35 0.62 6.18
C ALA A 15 -3.62 2.11 6.03
N LYS A 16 -4.89 2.51 6.10
CA LYS A 16 -5.29 3.93 6.09
C LYS A 16 -4.69 4.70 7.26
N MET A 17 -4.78 4.15 8.48
CA MET A 17 -4.21 4.80 9.68
C MET A 17 -2.71 5.02 9.53
N THR A 18 -2.00 4.03 9.00
CA THR A 18 -0.56 4.13 8.76
C THR A 18 -0.26 5.18 7.68
N ALA A 19 -1.04 5.19 6.60
CA ALA A 19 -0.89 6.16 5.52
C ALA A 19 -1.10 7.59 6.01
N GLU A 20 -2.13 7.81 6.83
CA GLU A 20 -2.42 9.11 7.42
C GLU A 20 -1.28 9.59 8.31
N GLU A 21 -0.67 8.69 9.08
CA GLU A 21 0.46 9.05 9.93
C GLU A 21 1.70 9.40 9.11
N ILE A 22 1.97 8.66 8.03
CA ILE A 22 3.08 8.98 7.12
C ILE A 22 2.88 10.38 6.52
N ALA A 23 1.68 10.65 6.02
CA ALA A 23 1.37 11.97 5.43
C ALA A 23 1.53 13.09 6.47
N LYS A 24 1.08 12.86 7.69
CA LYS A 24 1.21 13.83 8.79
C LYS A 24 2.68 14.15 9.10
N GLN A 25 3.53 13.12 9.20
CA GLN A 25 4.94 13.32 9.56
C GLN A 25 5.79 13.87 8.41
N THR A 26 5.41 13.59 7.16
CA THR A 26 6.19 14.04 5.99
C THR A 26 5.65 15.30 5.33
N GLY A 27 4.39 15.64 5.57
CA GLY A 27 3.71 16.70 4.83
C GLY A 27 3.28 16.27 3.42
N ALA A 28 3.37 14.98 3.10
CA ALA A 28 2.99 14.46 1.79
C ALA A 28 1.49 14.60 1.53
N ASP A 29 1.11 14.68 0.27
CA ASP A 29 -0.28 14.56 -0.14
C ASP A 29 -0.75 13.13 0.06
N LEU A 30 -2.04 12.93 0.30
CA LEU A 30 -2.62 11.64 0.64
C LEU A 30 -3.80 11.33 -0.28
N MET A 31 -3.79 10.14 -0.90
CA MET A 31 -4.91 9.67 -1.72
C MET A 31 -5.18 8.20 -1.50
N GLU A 32 -6.45 7.84 -1.47
CA GLU A 32 -6.88 6.45 -1.42
C GLU A 32 -6.92 5.83 -2.82
N ILE A 33 -6.50 4.57 -2.92
CA ILE A 33 -6.74 3.76 -4.12
C ILE A 33 -8.15 3.18 -3.96
N ILE A 34 -9.11 3.70 -4.72
CA ILE A 34 -10.52 3.33 -4.58
C ILE A 34 -10.87 2.25 -5.60
N PRO A 35 -11.26 1.05 -5.16
CA PRO A 35 -11.70 0.02 -6.09
C PRO A 35 -13.04 0.41 -6.72
N GLU A 36 -13.20 0.14 -8.01
CA GLU A 36 -14.45 0.42 -8.71
C GLU A 36 -15.60 -0.38 -8.12
N VAL A 37 -15.35 -1.64 -7.75
CA VAL A 37 -16.29 -2.48 -7.02
C VAL A 37 -15.82 -2.54 -5.56
N PRO A 38 -16.54 -1.90 -4.62
CA PRO A 38 -16.11 -1.87 -3.22
C PRO A 38 -16.05 -3.27 -2.60
N TYR A 39 -15.08 -3.46 -1.71
CA TYR A 39 -15.00 -4.66 -0.89
C TYR A 39 -15.86 -4.50 0.36
N ASP A 40 -16.42 -5.62 0.83
CA ASP A 40 -17.18 -5.62 2.08
C ASP A 40 -16.22 -5.44 3.26
N SER A 41 -16.37 -4.34 3.99
CA SER A 41 -15.54 -3.98 5.13
C SER A 41 -16.08 -4.49 6.46
N SER A 42 -17.19 -5.24 6.47
CA SER A 42 -17.73 -5.81 7.69
C SER A 42 -16.80 -6.90 8.22
N ARG A 43 -16.36 -6.76 9.46
CA ARG A 43 -15.52 -7.77 10.11
C ARG A 43 -16.27 -9.10 10.31
N ASP A 44 -17.60 -9.06 10.38
CA ASP A 44 -18.45 -10.27 10.45
C ASP A 44 -18.38 -11.08 9.14
N HIS A 45 -18.02 -10.44 8.04
CA HIS A 45 -17.91 -11.06 6.72
C HIS A 45 -16.45 -11.32 6.32
N TYR A 46 -15.53 -11.36 7.29
CA TYR A 46 -14.11 -11.57 7.02
C TYR A 46 -13.84 -12.79 6.16
N ASN A 47 -14.50 -13.91 6.45
CA ASN A 47 -14.29 -15.15 5.69
C ASN A 47 -14.72 -15.02 4.22
N ALA A 48 -15.80 -14.27 3.95
CA ALA A 48 -16.24 -14.02 2.59
C ALA A 48 -15.22 -13.16 1.83
N LEU A 49 -14.69 -12.14 2.49
CA LEU A 49 -13.64 -11.30 1.90
C LEU A 49 -12.37 -12.14 1.61
N ALA A 50 -11.98 -12.98 2.55
CA ALA A 50 -10.80 -13.83 2.39
C ALA A 50 -10.95 -14.78 1.20
N ARG A 51 -12.14 -15.35 0.99
CA ARG A 51 -12.41 -16.20 -0.17
C ARG A 51 -12.37 -15.43 -1.48
N LEU A 52 -12.94 -14.22 -1.51
CA LEU A 52 -12.90 -13.37 -2.70
C LEU A 52 -11.45 -12.97 -3.03
N ALA A 53 -10.69 -12.56 -2.03
CA ALA A 53 -9.29 -12.20 -2.21
C ALA A 53 -8.47 -13.36 -2.76
N LYS A 54 -8.70 -14.57 -2.25
CA LYS A 54 -8.03 -15.77 -2.77
C LYS A 54 -8.41 -16.06 -4.22
N LYS A 55 -9.69 -15.91 -4.55
CA LYS A 55 -10.18 -16.13 -5.91
C LYS A 55 -9.55 -15.12 -6.88
N GLU A 56 -9.48 -13.85 -6.50
CA GLU A 56 -8.83 -12.83 -7.31
C GLU A 56 -7.35 -13.16 -7.53
N HIS A 57 -6.67 -13.58 -6.48
CA HIS A 57 -5.27 -13.96 -6.55
C HIS A 57 -5.06 -15.17 -7.46
N ASP A 58 -5.81 -16.26 -7.24
CA ASP A 58 -5.66 -17.51 -7.98
C ASP A 58 -5.97 -17.33 -9.48
N GLU A 59 -6.91 -16.45 -9.80
CA GLU A 59 -7.30 -16.14 -11.17
C GLU A 59 -6.48 -15.03 -11.81
N GLY A 60 -5.57 -14.40 -11.08
CA GLY A 60 -4.75 -13.30 -11.58
C GLY A 60 -5.58 -12.08 -11.97
N ARG A 61 -6.65 -11.80 -11.26
CA ARG A 61 -7.55 -10.69 -11.57
C ARG A 61 -6.87 -9.35 -11.42
N ARG A 62 -7.37 -8.37 -12.18
CA ARG A 62 -6.94 -6.97 -12.11
C ARG A 62 -8.13 -6.07 -11.77
N PRO A 63 -8.53 -6.01 -10.48
CA PRO A 63 -9.65 -5.15 -10.07
C PRO A 63 -9.39 -3.70 -10.50
N ALA A 64 -10.40 -3.08 -11.10
CA ALA A 64 -10.26 -1.71 -11.61
C ALA A 64 -10.20 -0.68 -10.48
N ILE A 65 -9.40 0.36 -10.70
CA ILE A 65 -9.28 1.52 -9.80
C ILE A 65 -10.26 2.58 -10.31
N LYS A 66 -11.13 3.05 -9.42
CA LYS A 66 -12.19 4.01 -9.77
C LYS A 66 -11.66 5.41 -10.01
N ASN A 67 -10.71 5.87 -9.20
CA ASN A 67 -10.20 7.23 -9.25
C ASN A 67 -8.88 7.32 -10.00
N GLU A 68 -8.61 8.47 -10.58
CA GLU A 68 -7.30 8.74 -11.16
C GLU A 68 -6.30 9.12 -10.06
N LEU A 69 -5.08 8.63 -10.18
CA LEU A 69 -4.00 8.94 -9.27
C LEU A 69 -2.95 9.78 -10.01
N PRO A 70 -2.54 10.94 -9.45
CA PRO A 70 -1.64 11.86 -10.14
C PRO A 70 -0.17 11.44 -10.04
N ILE A 71 0.13 10.19 -10.36
CA ILE A 71 1.47 9.59 -10.19
C ILE A 71 2.55 10.41 -10.90
N LYS A 72 2.25 10.90 -12.10
CA LYS A 72 3.21 11.64 -12.92
C LYS A 72 3.68 12.96 -12.28
N ASP A 73 2.91 13.51 -11.34
CA ASP A 73 3.18 14.81 -10.74
C ASP A 73 4.07 14.73 -9.50
N TYR A 74 4.46 13.53 -9.09
CA TYR A 74 5.24 13.31 -7.87
C TYR A 74 6.52 12.54 -8.14
N ASP A 75 7.56 12.82 -7.35
CA ASP A 75 8.86 12.16 -7.48
C ASP A 75 8.99 10.97 -6.54
N ARG A 76 8.41 11.07 -5.33
CA ARG A 76 8.41 9.99 -4.33
C ARG A 76 6.98 9.59 -4.00
N ILE A 77 6.72 8.30 -4.04
CA ILE A 77 5.38 7.77 -3.83
C ILE A 77 5.45 6.65 -2.80
N PHE A 78 4.81 6.90 -1.66
CA PHE A 78 4.57 5.86 -0.66
C PHE A 78 3.37 5.05 -1.11
N ILE A 79 3.47 3.73 -1.08
CA ILE A 79 2.39 2.82 -1.50
C ILE A 79 2.09 1.86 -0.36
N GLY A 80 0.87 1.91 0.16
CA GLY A 80 0.44 1.12 1.30
C GLY A 80 -0.68 0.14 0.98
N TYR A 81 -0.64 -1.04 1.61
CA TYR A 81 -1.61 -2.09 1.38
C TYR A 81 -1.63 -3.09 2.55
N PRO A 82 -2.74 -3.80 2.76
CA PRO A 82 -2.75 -4.95 3.67
C PRO A 82 -2.21 -6.18 2.96
N MET A 83 -1.67 -7.13 3.73
CA MET A 83 -1.28 -8.42 3.18
C MET A 83 -2.52 -9.31 3.01
N TRP A 84 -2.73 -9.81 1.79
CA TRP A 84 -3.79 -10.76 1.46
C TRP A 84 -3.17 -12.01 0.85
N TRP A 85 -3.32 -13.14 1.53
CA TRP A 85 -2.78 -14.42 1.06
C TRP A 85 -1.27 -14.33 0.78
N TYR A 86 -0.53 -13.75 1.73
CA TYR A 86 0.93 -13.64 1.73
C TYR A 86 1.48 -12.81 0.56
N THR A 87 0.65 -11.97 -0.04
CA THR A 87 1.05 -11.02 -1.09
C THR A 87 0.21 -9.76 -0.98
N PHE A 88 0.40 -8.79 -1.87
CA PHE A 88 -0.46 -7.63 -1.87
C PHE A 88 -1.79 -7.94 -2.60
N PRO A 89 -2.86 -7.18 -2.29
CA PRO A 89 -4.14 -7.30 -3.00
C PRO A 89 -3.96 -7.11 -4.50
N MET A 90 -4.76 -7.79 -5.30
CA MET A 90 -4.60 -7.76 -6.76
C MET A 90 -4.79 -6.36 -7.37
N ILE A 91 -5.50 -5.46 -6.67
CA ILE A 91 -5.62 -4.06 -7.12
C ILE A 91 -4.27 -3.33 -7.17
N ILE A 92 -3.29 -3.78 -6.38
CA ILE A 92 -1.93 -3.22 -6.42
C ILE A 92 -1.23 -3.61 -7.73
N TYR A 93 -1.49 -4.81 -8.25
CA TYR A 93 -1.02 -5.16 -9.61
C TYR A 93 -1.67 -4.27 -10.66
N THR A 94 -2.96 -3.96 -10.50
CA THR A 94 -3.65 -3.00 -11.39
C THR A 94 -2.95 -1.65 -11.40
N LEU A 95 -2.54 -1.18 -10.20
CA LEU A 95 -1.81 0.08 -10.06
C LEU A 95 -0.52 0.07 -10.90
N PHE A 96 0.28 -0.99 -10.79
CA PHE A 96 1.55 -1.09 -11.52
C PHE A 96 1.35 -1.32 -13.02
N ASP A 97 0.26 -1.97 -13.42
CA ASP A 97 -0.08 -2.14 -14.84
C ASP A 97 -0.52 -0.82 -15.47
N GLN A 98 -1.18 0.04 -14.70
CA GLN A 98 -1.85 1.24 -15.21
C GLN A 98 -0.95 2.48 -15.23
N TYR A 99 -0.01 2.60 -14.28
CA TYR A 99 0.81 3.80 -14.12
C TYR A 99 2.29 3.52 -14.35
N ASP A 100 2.99 4.54 -14.85
CA ASP A 100 4.44 4.47 -15.07
C ASP A 100 5.18 5.08 -13.88
N PHE A 101 5.99 4.27 -13.22
CA PHE A 101 6.81 4.68 -12.07
C PHE A 101 8.28 4.89 -12.44
N SER A 102 8.63 4.84 -13.72
CA SER A 102 10.02 4.98 -14.17
C SER A 102 10.61 6.32 -13.72
N GLY A 103 11.82 6.26 -13.17
CA GLY A 103 12.52 7.44 -12.66
C GLY A 103 12.05 7.94 -11.30
N LYS A 104 11.06 7.28 -10.70
CA LYS A 104 10.49 7.68 -9.41
C LYS A 104 11.04 6.82 -8.28
N THR A 105 10.84 7.29 -7.05
CA THR A 105 11.13 6.52 -5.84
C THR A 105 9.82 5.96 -5.29
N ILE A 106 9.80 4.65 -5.07
CA ILE A 106 8.66 3.95 -4.44
C ILE A 106 9.07 3.58 -3.03
N ILE A 107 8.24 3.93 -2.06
CA ILE A 107 8.47 3.62 -0.64
C ILE A 107 7.27 2.81 -0.14
N PRO A 108 7.37 1.47 -0.11
CA PRO A 108 6.23 0.63 0.26
C PRO A 108 6.05 0.53 1.76
N PHE A 109 4.81 0.33 2.19
CA PHE A 109 4.48 -0.04 3.56
C PHE A 109 3.27 -0.97 3.53
N ASN A 110 3.17 -1.84 4.51
CA ASN A 110 2.05 -2.78 4.55
C ASN A 110 1.69 -3.14 5.99
N THR A 111 0.43 -3.51 6.18
CA THR A 111 -0.03 -4.12 7.42
C THR A 111 -0.06 -5.63 7.27
N HIS A 112 0.20 -6.36 8.34
CA HIS A 112 0.23 -7.81 8.32
C HIS A 112 -0.17 -8.40 9.68
N MET A 113 -0.38 -9.70 9.70
CA MET A 113 -0.72 -10.46 10.92
C MET A 113 0.32 -11.56 11.18
N GLY A 114 1.61 -11.26 10.91
CA GLY A 114 2.73 -12.18 11.10
C GLY A 114 3.50 -12.54 9.83
N SER A 115 3.04 -12.13 8.66
CA SER A 115 3.70 -12.43 7.37
C SER A 115 4.77 -11.42 6.97
N GLU A 116 4.97 -10.36 7.76
CA GLU A 116 5.85 -9.25 7.41
C GLU A 116 5.47 -8.67 6.04
N ASP A 117 6.44 -8.43 5.15
CA ASP A 117 6.12 -7.98 3.78
C ASP A 117 5.84 -9.12 2.80
N GLY A 118 6.01 -10.37 3.24
CA GLY A 118 5.75 -11.54 2.40
C GLY A 118 6.52 -11.58 1.08
N GLY A 119 7.63 -10.86 0.97
CA GLY A 119 8.38 -10.74 -0.29
C GLY A 119 7.82 -9.72 -1.26
N THR A 120 6.80 -8.95 -0.86
CA THR A 120 6.14 -7.99 -1.77
C THR A 120 7.06 -6.84 -2.18
N TYR A 121 8.00 -6.44 -1.33
CA TYR A 121 8.92 -5.35 -1.69
C TYR A 121 9.85 -5.76 -2.83
N ASP A 122 10.33 -7.01 -2.82
CA ASP A 122 11.10 -7.54 -3.93
C ASP A 122 10.24 -7.68 -5.20
N THR A 123 8.97 -8.06 -5.04
CA THR A 123 8.03 -8.13 -6.17
C THR A 123 7.88 -6.75 -6.82
N ILE A 124 7.76 -5.69 -6.01
CA ILE A 124 7.69 -4.31 -6.54
C ILE A 124 8.96 -3.98 -7.35
N ARG A 125 10.14 -4.36 -6.84
CA ARG A 125 11.39 -4.14 -7.56
C ARG A 125 11.41 -4.86 -8.92
N GLU A 126 10.86 -6.05 -8.97
CA GLU A 126 10.75 -6.82 -10.21
C GLU A 126 9.75 -6.21 -11.20
N LEU A 127 8.61 -5.71 -10.69
CA LEU A 127 7.57 -5.11 -11.52
C LEU A 127 7.98 -3.75 -12.07
N GLU A 128 8.76 -2.99 -11.30
CA GLU A 128 9.14 -1.62 -11.61
C GLU A 128 10.66 -1.45 -11.60
N PRO A 129 11.36 -2.09 -12.57
CA PRO A 129 12.83 -2.02 -12.59
C PRO A 129 13.38 -0.63 -12.89
N GLY A 130 12.56 0.26 -13.47
CA GLY A 130 12.94 1.65 -13.73
C GLY A 130 12.77 2.58 -12.53
N ALA A 131 12.20 2.11 -11.43
CA ALA A 131 12.02 2.88 -10.22
C ALA A 131 13.08 2.50 -9.18
N THR A 132 13.30 3.43 -8.22
CA THR A 132 14.11 3.13 -7.03
C THR A 132 13.16 2.75 -5.91
N VAL A 133 13.32 1.56 -5.34
CA VAL A 133 12.45 1.09 -4.26
C VAL A 133 13.21 1.15 -2.94
N PHE A 134 12.75 1.99 -2.03
CA PHE A 134 13.35 2.16 -0.69
C PHE A 134 12.94 1.00 0.23
N PRO A 135 13.71 0.75 1.31
CA PRO A 135 13.28 -0.20 2.33
C PRO A 135 11.90 0.17 2.88
N GLY A 136 10.99 -0.80 2.89
CA GLY A 136 9.61 -0.57 3.30
C GLY A 136 9.39 -0.72 4.80
N LEU A 137 8.14 -0.43 5.22
CA LEU A 137 7.70 -0.60 6.60
C LEU A 137 6.64 -1.69 6.66
N PRO A 138 6.98 -2.91 7.08
CA PRO A 138 5.95 -3.87 7.48
C PRO A 138 5.53 -3.55 8.91
N ILE A 139 4.24 -3.32 9.12
CA ILE A 139 3.71 -3.03 10.45
C ILE A 139 2.62 -4.03 10.80
N GLU A 140 2.74 -4.65 11.97
CA GLU A 140 1.72 -5.57 12.44
C GLU A 140 0.40 -4.84 12.67
N MET A 141 -0.70 -5.47 12.24
CA MET A 141 -2.03 -4.88 12.25
C MET A 141 -2.44 -4.34 13.62
N GLN A 142 -2.18 -5.10 14.68
CA GLN A 142 -2.48 -4.67 16.06
C GLN A 142 -1.64 -3.45 16.46
N SER A 143 -0.38 -3.39 16.04
CA SER A 143 0.49 -2.23 16.32
C SER A 143 -0.01 -0.98 15.60
N ALA A 144 -0.48 -1.12 14.37
CA ALA A 144 -1.08 -0.02 13.62
C ALA A 144 -2.36 0.49 14.32
N GLU A 145 -3.20 -0.42 14.80
CA GLU A 145 -4.44 -0.08 15.51
C GLU A 145 -4.18 0.64 16.85
N ARG A 146 -3.08 0.31 17.53
CA ARG A 146 -2.69 0.97 18.78
C ARG A 146 -2.09 2.35 18.57
N GLY A 147 -1.60 2.64 17.36
CA GLY A 147 -0.97 3.90 17.00
C GLY A 147 0.35 3.66 16.28
N PRO A 148 0.45 4.02 15.00
CA PRO A 148 1.64 3.75 14.19
C PRO A 148 2.74 4.83 14.32
N GLU A 149 2.55 5.85 15.15
CA GLU A 149 3.38 7.06 15.17
C GLU A 149 4.86 6.77 15.37
N LYS A 150 5.19 5.93 16.35
CA LYS A 150 6.58 5.63 16.70
C LYS A 150 7.25 4.81 15.59
N ALA A 151 6.57 3.78 15.10
CA ALA A 151 7.10 2.92 14.04
C ALA A 151 7.37 3.71 12.77
N VAL A 152 6.43 4.59 12.39
CA VAL A 152 6.58 5.47 11.22
C VAL A 152 7.75 6.43 11.43
N HIS A 153 7.84 7.06 12.60
CA HIS A 153 8.90 8.02 12.90
C HIS A 153 10.29 7.38 12.80
N GLU A 154 10.46 6.22 13.42
CA GLU A 154 11.74 5.51 13.39
C GLU A 154 12.13 5.08 11.97
N TRP A 155 11.16 4.58 11.21
CA TRP A 155 11.36 4.14 9.83
C TRP A 155 11.76 5.32 8.92
N LEU A 156 11.02 6.43 8.99
CA LEU A 156 11.33 7.62 8.20
C LEU A 156 12.73 8.15 8.54
N GLY A 157 13.10 8.13 9.82
CA GLY A 157 14.44 8.52 10.24
C GLY A 157 15.53 7.67 9.61
N LYS A 158 15.32 6.36 9.53
CA LYS A 158 16.25 5.44 8.88
C LYS A 158 16.36 5.68 7.37
N LEU A 159 15.30 6.16 6.75
CA LEU A 159 15.30 6.52 5.32
C LEU A 159 15.92 7.89 5.06
N GLY A 160 16.17 8.68 6.09
CA GLY A 160 16.67 10.04 5.94
C GLY A 160 15.60 11.05 5.51
N ILE A 161 14.37 10.75 5.84
CA ILE A 161 13.22 11.59 5.49
C ILE A 161 12.70 12.35 6.70
#